data_5e2b38b851f23be66fee5d69958a64d5
#
_entry.id   5e2b38b851f23be66fee5d69958a64d5
#
_cell.length_a   1.000
_cell.length_b   1.000
_cell.length_c   1.000
_cell.angle_alpha   90.00
_cell.angle_beta   90.00
_cell.angle_gamma   90.00
#
_symmetry.space_group_name_H-M   'P 1'
#
loop_
_entity.id
_entity.type
_entity.pdbx_description
1 polymer ?
#
loop_
_entity_poly.entity_id
_entity_poly.type
_entity_poly.pdbx_seq_one_letter_code
_entity_poly.pdbx_strand_id
1 'polypeptide(L)'
;MITSSLSIMELLKNKLFEFPALVDGLKNKDYNFLELLEAWMKETEAILVNHKFSEGAIIAGYRSRIIAPLFADTQKRSARKRQLQVASEVLFEIQNTVFLVINPIEIKIDEARNLLIHLLSITKQSEAIKYNESIDFQSFISQIWKLFSTHEQLKPSSIKILTLVSQIDALRIMAEEINLSEWK
;
A
#
# COMPACT_ATOMS: atom_id res chain seq x y z
N MET A 1 13.44 11.40 3.54
CA MET A 1 12.17 11.58 2.82
C MET A 1 11.11 10.78 3.56
N ILE A 2 10.07 11.41 4.08
CA ILE A 2 8.96 10.69 4.75
C ILE A 2 8.15 10.03 3.64
N THR A 3 8.14 8.72 3.62
CA THR A 3 7.46 7.95 2.56
C THR A 3 5.97 7.85 2.89
N SER A 4 5.10 8.13 1.93
CA SER A 4 3.65 8.02 2.09
C SER A 4 3.23 6.57 2.25
N SER A 5 2.58 6.24 3.37
CA SER A 5 2.03 4.90 3.63
C SER A 5 0.88 4.56 2.68
N LEU A 6 0.07 5.56 2.31
CA LEU A 6 -0.99 5.41 1.30
C LEU A 6 -0.40 5.00 -0.05
N SER A 7 0.65 5.69 -0.51
CA SER A 7 1.28 5.36 -1.80
C SER A 7 1.89 3.96 -1.81
N ILE A 8 2.53 3.54 -0.71
CA ILE A 8 3.07 2.18 -0.59
C ILE A 8 1.94 1.15 -0.67
N MET A 9 0.87 1.36 0.09
CA MET A 9 -0.29 0.47 0.10
C MET A 9 -0.89 0.34 -1.30
N GLU A 10 -1.05 1.45 -2.03
CA GLU A 10 -1.57 1.46 -3.40
C GLU A 10 -0.68 0.65 -4.35
N LEU A 11 0.64 0.85 -4.30
CA LEU A 11 1.59 0.09 -5.12
C LEU A 11 1.50 -1.41 -4.87
N LEU A 12 1.45 -1.83 -3.60
CA LEU A 12 1.37 -3.24 -3.24
C LEU A 12 0.00 -3.84 -3.55
N LYS A 13 -1.11 -3.09 -3.34
CA LYS A 13 -2.46 -3.53 -3.74
C LYS A 13 -2.55 -3.73 -5.24
N ASN A 14 -1.97 -2.84 -6.05
CA ASN A 14 -1.92 -3.01 -7.50
C ASN A 14 -1.22 -4.33 -7.88
N LYS A 15 -0.12 -4.68 -7.20
CA LYS A 15 0.53 -5.99 -7.42
C LYS A 15 -0.38 -7.16 -7.03
N LEU A 16 -1.16 -7.06 -5.97
CA LEU A 16 -2.14 -8.09 -5.61
C LEU A 16 -3.29 -8.20 -6.62
N PHE A 17 -3.71 -7.10 -7.26
CA PHE A 17 -4.72 -7.15 -8.33
C PHE A 17 -4.24 -7.86 -9.60
N GLU A 18 -2.93 -7.88 -9.85
CA GLU A 18 -2.34 -8.65 -10.96
C GLU A 18 -2.26 -10.15 -10.65
N PHE A 19 -2.27 -10.54 -9.37
CA PHE A 19 -1.99 -11.90 -8.91
C PHE A 19 -2.98 -12.98 -9.42
N PRO A 20 -4.31 -12.74 -9.54
CA PRO A 20 -5.23 -13.71 -10.12
C PRO A 20 -4.83 -14.17 -11.53
N ALA A 21 -4.29 -13.26 -12.37
CA ALA A 21 -3.82 -13.62 -13.70
C ALA A 21 -2.63 -14.60 -13.66
N LEU A 22 -1.75 -14.50 -12.66
CA LEU A 22 -0.68 -15.47 -12.44
C LEU A 22 -1.22 -16.84 -12.02
N VAL A 23 -2.25 -16.87 -11.14
CA VAL A 23 -2.91 -18.12 -10.74
C VAL A 23 -3.55 -18.82 -11.95
N ASP A 24 -4.23 -18.05 -12.79
CA ASP A 24 -4.87 -18.59 -14.00
C ASP A 24 -3.82 -19.03 -15.03
N GLY A 25 -2.71 -18.31 -15.20
CA GLY A 25 -1.61 -18.71 -16.05
C GLY A 25 -1.00 -20.06 -15.62
N LEU A 26 -0.84 -20.28 -14.30
CA LEU A 26 -0.39 -21.56 -13.76
C LEU A 26 -1.39 -22.69 -14.04
N LYS A 27 -2.70 -22.47 -13.77
CA LYS A 27 -3.76 -23.46 -14.01
C LYS A 27 -3.86 -23.87 -15.48
N ASN A 28 -3.78 -22.89 -16.37
CA ASN A 28 -3.88 -23.06 -17.81
C ASN A 28 -2.57 -23.57 -18.45
N LYS A 29 -1.51 -23.75 -17.65
CA LYS A 29 -0.16 -24.15 -18.11
C LYS A 29 0.38 -23.21 -19.19
N ASP A 30 0.13 -21.89 -19.01
CA ASP A 30 0.61 -20.86 -19.94
C ASP A 30 2.13 -20.96 -20.10
N TYR A 31 2.55 -20.90 -21.34
CA TYR A 31 3.99 -20.95 -21.65
C TYR A 31 4.77 -19.80 -21.01
N ASN A 32 4.17 -18.60 -20.94
CA ASN A 32 4.82 -17.41 -20.41
C ASN A 32 4.69 -17.25 -18.88
N PHE A 33 3.97 -18.16 -18.20
CA PHE A 33 3.71 -18.05 -16.75
C PHE A 33 4.97 -17.77 -15.91
N LEU A 34 6.06 -18.53 -16.14
CA LEU A 34 7.29 -18.36 -15.35
C LEU A 34 7.95 -17.00 -15.55
N GLU A 35 7.91 -16.47 -16.78
CA GLU A 35 8.43 -15.14 -17.10
C GLU A 35 7.59 -14.04 -16.46
N LEU A 36 6.27 -14.17 -16.53
CA LEU A 36 5.33 -13.23 -15.90
C LEU A 36 5.48 -13.25 -14.37
N LEU A 37 5.58 -14.44 -13.77
CA LEU A 37 5.80 -14.57 -12.33
C LEU A 37 7.15 -13.94 -11.92
N GLU A 38 8.22 -14.19 -12.66
CA GLU A 38 9.53 -13.59 -12.37
C GLU A 38 9.51 -12.06 -12.47
N ALA A 39 8.86 -11.50 -13.48
CA ALA A 39 8.70 -10.07 -13.64
C ALA A 39 7.91 -9.47 -12.46
N TRP A 40 6.77 -10.06 -12.13
CA TRP A 40 5.95 -9.66 -11.00
C TRP A 40 6.72 -9.68 -9.68
N MET A 41 7.50 -10.74 -9.43
CA MET A 41 8.32 -10.87 -8.22
C MET A 41 9.42 -9.81 -8.16
N LYS A 42 10.13 -9.53 -9.27
CA LYS A 42 11.16 -8.48 -9.34
C LYS A 42 10.60 -7.09 -9.03
N GLU A 43 9.45 -6.76 -9.60
CA GLU A 43 8.78 -5.48 -9.35
C GLU A 43 8.32 -5.35 -7.91
N THR A 44 7.71 -6.42 -7.36
CA THR A 44 7.28 -6.45 -5.96
C THR A 44 8.47 -6.37 -5.00
N GLU A 45 9.55 -7.11 -5.27
CA GLU A 45 10.82 -7.04 -4.52
C GLU A 45 11.37 -5.60 -4.52
N ALA A 46 11.38 -4.94 -5.69
CA ALA A 46 11.87 -3.57 -5.82
C ALA A 46 11.03 -2.58 -4.98
N ILE A 47 9.70 -2.72 -4.99
CA ILE A 47 8.82 -1.90 -4.14
C ILE A 47 9.18 -2.10 -2.67
N LEU A 48 9.27 -3.35 -2.20
CA LEU A 48 9.54 -3.67 -0.81
C LEU A 48 10.92 -3.17 -0.37
N VAL A 49 11.96 -3.38 -1.17
CA VAL A 49 13.34 -2.95 -0.88
C VAL A 49 13.45 -1.42 -0.85
N ASN A 50 12.85 -0.72 -1.82
CA ASN A 50 12.87 0.74 -1.88
C ASN A 50 12.20 1.38 -0.65
N HIS A 51 11.22 0.70 -0.08
CA HIS A 51 10.51 1.14 1.13
C HIS A 51 11.02 0.48 2.42
N LYS A 52 12.18 -0.23 2.36
CA LYS A 52 12.89 -0.84 3.50
C LYS A 52 12.11 -1.92 4.24
N PHE A 53 11.24 -2.65 3.55
CA PHE A 53 10.59 -3.83 4.10
C PHE A 53 11.50 -5.06 3.96
N SER A 54 11.69 -5.79 5.06
CA SER A 54 12.49 -7.04 5.11
C SER A 54 11.91 -8.14 4.21
N GLU A 55 10.62 -8.10 3.95
CA GLU A 55 9.87 -9.02 3.10
C GLU A 55 10.37 -9.04 1.65
N GLY A 56 11.05 -7.96 1.22
CA GLY A 56 11.77 -7.95 -0.06
C GLY A 56 12.79 -9.09 -0.17
N ALA A 57 13.53 -9.39 0.90
CA ALA A 57 14.46 -10.52 0.94
C ALA A 57 13.75 -11.88 0.87
N ILE A 58 12.54 -11.99 1.44
CA ILE A 58 11.71 -13.21 1.36
C ILE A 58 11.28 -13.46 -0.09
N ILE A 59 10.78 -12.42 -0.79
CA ILE A 59 10.41 -12.52 -2.22
C ILE A 59 11.63 -12.90 -3.07
N ALA A 60 12.80 -12.30 -2.84
CA ALA A 60 14.04 -12.67 -3.51
C ALA A 60 14.43 -14.15 -3.28
N GLY A 61 14.20 -14.64 -2.05
CA GLY A 61 14.42 -16.05 -1.70
C GLY A 61 13.51 -17.00 -2.48
N TYR A 62 12.22 -16.71 -2.59
CA TYR A 62 11.30 -17.50 -3.42
C TYR A 62 11.68 -17.46 -4.90
N ARG A 63 12.03 -16.29 -5.43
CA ARG A 63 12.52 -16.15 -6.81
C ARG A 63 13.76 -17.02 -7.07
N SER A 64 14.72 -17.00 -6.15
CA SER A 64 15.93 -17.85 -6.24
C SER A 64 15.59 -19.34 -6.25
N ARG A 65 14.64 -19.79 -5.41
CA ARG A 65 14.17 -21.19 -5.38
C ARG A 65 13.53 -21.62 -6.71
N ILE A 66 12.73 -20.75 -7.34
CA ILE A 66 12.09 -21.02 -8.64
C ILE A 66 13.14 -21.12 -9.75
N ILE A 67 14.20 -20.31 -9.71
CA ILE A 67 15.24 -20.28 -10.74
C ILE A 67 16.28 -21.39 -10.56
N ALA A 68 16.52 -21.85 -9.33
CA ALA A 68 17.56 -22.84 -9.01
C ALA A 68 17.57 -24.10 -9.92
N PRO A 69 16.44 -24.69 -10.34
CA PRO A 69 16.45 -25.85 -11.25
C PRO A 69 17.14 -25.60 -12.60
N LEU A 70 17.22 -24.34 -13.08
CA LEU A 70 17.92 -24.01 -14.33
C LEU A 70 19.43 -24.28 -14.24
N PHE A 71 20.00 -24.18 -13.05
CA PHE A 71 21.44 -24.38 -12.82
C PHE A 71 21.80 -25.83 -12.41
N ALA A 72 20.81 -26.56 -11.89
CA ALA A 72 21.02 -27.94 -11.40
C ALA A 72 20.74 -29.01 -12.45
N ASP A 73 19.97 -28.69 -13.50
CA ASP A 73 19.47 -29.66 -14.47
C ASP A 73 20.09 -29.42 -15.85
N THR A 74 20.72 -30.45 -16.42
CA THR A 74 21.33 -30.37 -17.77
C THR A 74 20.29 -30.39 -18.90
N GLN A 75 19.06 -30.84 -18.61
CA GLN A 75 17.99 -30.94 -19.58
C GLN A 75 16.97 -29.80 -19.38
N LYS A 76 16.86 -28.84 -20.29
CA LYS A 76 15.95 -27.67 -20.24
C LYS A 76 14.49 -28.03 -19.95
N ARG A 77 14.00 -29.15 -20.51
CA ARG A 77 12.62 -29.62 -20.32
C ARG A 77 12.35 -30.10 -18.88
N SER A 78 13.30 -30.78 -18.28
CA SER A 78 13.24 -31.21 -16.89
C SER A 78 13.34 -30.01 -15.93
N ALA A 79 14.26 -29.08 -16.18
CA ALA A 79 14.43 -27.87 -15.43
C ALA A 79 13.12 -27.06 -15.39
N ARG A 80 12.47 -26.80 -16.54
CA ARG A 80 11.20 -26.10 -16.62
C ARG A 80 10.08 -26.79 -15.82
N LYS A 81 9.96 -28.12 -15.91
CA LYS A 81 8.96 -28.86 -15.12
C LYS A 81 9.18 -28.68 -13.63
N ARG A 82 10.43 -28.72 -13.15
CA ARG A 82 10.77 -28.46 -11.75
C ARG A 82 10.51 -27.03 -11.33
N GLN A 83 10.80 -26.05 -12.19
CA GLN A 83 10.46 -24.64 -11.92
C GLN A 83 8.95 -24.44 -11.73
N LEU A 84 8.12 -25.03 -12.60
CA LEU A 84 6.67 -24.97 -12.46
C LEU A 84 6.18 -25.63 -11.18
N GLN A 85 6.76 -26.75 -10.79
CA GLN A 85 6.45 -27.41 -9.52
C GLN A 85 6.77 -26.49 -8.33
N VAL A 86 8.01 -25.99 -8.26
CA VAL A 86 8.42 -25.08 -7.18
C VAL A 86 7.54 -23.82 -7.17
N ALA A 87 7.25 -23.23 -8.33
CA ALA A 87 6.39 -22.07 -8.43
C ALA A 87 4.99 -22.36 -7.88
N SER A 88 4.40 -23.52 -8.20
CA SER A 88 3.09 -23.91 -7.68
C SER A 88 3.07 -24.09 -6.16
N GLU A 89 4.16 -24.55 -5.56
CA GLU A 89 4.29 -24.75 -4.12
C GLU A 89 4.38 -23.42 -3.36
N VAL A 90 5.06 -22.41 -3.95
CA VAL A 90 5.32 -21.13 -3.26
C VAL A 90 4.42 -19.97 -3.67
N LEU A 91 3.56 -20.15 -4.68
CA LEU A 91 2.78 -19.05 -5.25
C LEU A 91 1.94 -18.32 -4.21
N PHE A 92 1.20 -19.05 -3.37
CA PHE A 92 0.37 -18.45 -2.32
C PHE A 92 1.19 -17.91 -1.15
N GLU A 93 2.38 -18.46 -0.88
CA GLU A 93 3.28 -17.92 0.14
C GLU A 93 3.83 -16.55 -0.29
N ILE A 94 4.12 -16.39 -1.59
CA ILE A 94 4.54 -15.11 -2.18
C ILE A 94 3.42 -14.07 -2.02
N GLN A 95 2.18 -14.42 -2.36
CA GLN A 95 1.02 -13.54 -2.17
C GLN A 95 0.85 -13.16 -0.70
N ASN A 96 0.89 -14.14 0.19
CA ASN A 96 0.73 -13.92 1.62
C ASN A 96 1.83 -13.00 2.19
N THR A 97 3.05 -13.09 1.70
CA THR A 97 4.14 -12.18 2.08
C THR A 97 3.78 -10.72 1.81
N VAL A 98 3.14 -10.44 0.67
CA VAL A 98 2.67 -9.07 0.35
C VAL A 98 1.52 -8.65 1.27
N PHE A 99 0.57 -9.52 1.56
CA PHE A 99 -0.52 -9.25 2.51
C PHE A 99 0.00 -8.93 3.91
N LEU A 100 1.03 -9.63 4.39
CA LEU A 100 1.63 -9.37 5.70
C LEU A 100 2.24 -7.97 5.80
N VAL A 101 2.69 -7.37 4.69
CA VAL A 101 3.15 -5.98 4.66
C VAL A 101 1.98 -5.00 4.60
N ILE A 102 0.97 -5.28 3.78
CA ILE A 102 -0.17 -4.36 3.58
C ILE A 102 -1.01 -4.24 4.85
N ASN A 103 -1.33 -5.34 5.51
CA ASN A 103 -2.28 -5.39 6.61
C ASN A 103 -1.95 -4.40 7.78
N PRO A 104 -0.72 -4.34 8.32
CA PRO A 104 -0.39 -3.38 9.37
C PRO A 104 -0.41 -1.92 8.89
N ILE A 105 -0.15 -1.67 7.59
CA ILE A 105 -0.24 -0.33 7.01
C ILE A 105 -1.71 0.09 6.92
N GLU A 106 -2.58 -0.78 6.43
CA GLU A 106 -4.02 -0.55 6.29
C GLU A 106 -4.67 -0.25 7.64
N ILE A 107 -4.38 -1.04 8.68
CA ILE A 107 -4.87 -0.81 10.04
C ILE A 107 -4.51 0.60 10.54
N LYS A 108 -3.27 1.06 10.32
CA LYS A 108 -2.84 2.41 10.73
C LYS A 108 -3.55 3.51 9.95
N ILE A 109 -3.75 3.31 8.64
CA ILE A 109 -4.46 4.27 7.79
C ILE A 109 -5.92 4.38 8.23
N ASP A 110 -6.59 3.25 8.51
CA ASP A 110 -7.98 3.22 8.95
C ASP A 110 -8.15 3.88 10.32
N GLU A 111 -7.22 3.64 11.26
CA GLU A 111 -7.24 4.33 12.56
C GLU A 111 -7.05 5.85 12.39
N ALA A 112 -6.13 6.28 11.54
CA ALA A 112 -5.90 7.70 11.24
C ALA A 112 -7.13 8.32 10.55
N ARG A 113 -7.76 7.62 9.60
CA ARG A 113 -8.99 8.04 8.92
C ARG A 113 -10.14 8.25 9.89
N ASN A 114 -10.36 7.31 10.79
CA ASN A 114 -11.41 7.43 11.81
C ASN A 114 -11.20 8.63 12.74
N LEU A 115 -9.95 8.89 13.16
CA LEU A 115 -9.61 10.06 13.96
C LEU A 115 -9.84 11.36 13.17
N LEU A 116 -9.47 11.41 11.90
CA LEU A 116 -9.68 12.57 11.04
C LEU A 116 -11.17 12.85 10.81
N ILE A 117 -11.98 11.84 10.51
CA ILE A 117 -13.43 11.96 10.36
C ILE A 117 -14.05 12.55 11.63
N HIS A 118 -13.64 12.08 12.81
CA HIS A 118 -14.12 12.59 14.08
C HIS A 118 -13.75 14.06 14.28
N LEU A 119 -12.49 14.46 14.01
CA LEU A 119 -12.04 15.85 14.10
C LEU A 119 -12.75 16.76 13.10
N LEU A 120 -12.95 16.31 11.86
CA LEU A 120 -13.70 17.04 10.83
C LEU A 120 -15.14 17.26 11.26
N SER A 121 -15.80 16.26 11.85
CA SER A 121 -17.17 16.37 12.37
C SER A 121 -17.29 17.43 13.47
N ILE A 122 -16.37 17.41 14.45
CA ILE A 122 -16.35 18.44 15.54
C ILE A 122 -16.15 19.83 14.95
N THR A 123 -15.19 19.98 14.03
CA THR A 123 -14.87 21.30 13.45
C THR A 123 -16.03 21.85 12.63
N LYS A 124 -16.71 20.98 11.89
CA LYS A 124 -17.91 21.34 11.13
C LYS A 124 -19.04 21.78 12.06
N GLN A 125 -19.32 21.03 13.12
CA GLN A 125 -20.38 21.36 14.10
C GLN A 125 -20.12 22.66 14.86
N SER A 126 -18.86 22.99 15.13
CA SER A 126 -18.47 24.22 15.81
C SER A 126 -18.48 25.44 14.89
N GLU A 127 -18.69 25.28 13.58
CA GLU A 127 -18.55 26.32 12.55
C GLU A 127 -17.24 27.14 12.64
N ALA A 128 -16.19 26.53 13.20
CA ALA A 128 -14.91 27.19 13.45
C ALA A 128 -14.21 27.63 12.15
N ILE A 129 -14.45 26.90 11.06
CA ILE A 129 -13.96 27.20 9.72
C ILE A 129 -15.10 26.96 8.73
N LYS A 130 -15.32 27.93 7.83
CA LYS A 130 -16.24 27.82 6.69
C LYS A 130 -15.48 27.90 5.39
N TYR A 131 -15.89 27.09 4.41
CA TYR A 131 -15.32 27.17 3.07
C TYR A 131 -15.78 28.43 2.36
N ASN A 132 -14.82 29.17 1.82
CA ASN A 132 -15.06 30.31 0.96
C ASN A 132 -14.51 30.05 -0.43
N GLU A 133 -15.31 30.27 -1.46
CA GLU A 133 -14.93 30.08 -2.87
C GLU A 133 -13.72 30.93 -3.34
N SER A 134 -13.31 31.92 -2.53
CA SER A 134 -12.10 32.72 -2.79
C SER A 134 -10.79 31.97 -2.50
N ILE A 135 -10.83 30.84 -1.80
CA ILE A 135 -9.67 30.01 -1.48
C ILE A 135 -9.74 28.66 -2.21
N ASP A 136 -8.59 28.17 -2.66
CA ASP A 136 -8.52 26.84 -3.27
C ASP A 136 -8.68 25.73 -2.22
N PHE A 137 -9.08 24.54 -2.68
CA PHE A 137 -9.35 23.39 -1.84
C PHE A 137 -8.14 22.95 -0.99
N GLN A 138 -6.94 23.00 -1.56
CA GLN A 138 -5.70 22.64 -0.88
C GLN A 138 -5.42 23.59 0.30
N SER A 139 -5.60 24.89 0.08
CA SER A 139 -5.47 25.91 1.12
C SER A 139 -6.50 25.72 2.22
N PHE A 140 -7.73 25.37 1.87
CA PHE A 140 -8.79 25.06 2.83
C PHE A 140 -8.42 23.87 3.73
N ILE A 141 -7.99 22.74 3.15
CA ILE A 141 -7.51 21.56 3.91
C ILE A 141 -6.36 21.94 4.84
N SER A 142 -5.42 22.74 4.33
CA SER A 142 -4.26 23.20 5.11
C SER A 142 -4.67 24.08 6.30
N GLN A 143 -5.69 24.91 6.17
CA GLN A 143 -6.26 25.69 7.26
C GLN A 143 -6.90 24.80 8.33
N ILE A 144 -7.69 23.78 7.93
CA ILE A 144 -8.28 22.82 8.86
C ILE A 144 -7.17 22.05 9.61
N TRP A 145 -6.15 21.58 8.89
CA TRP A 145 -5.01 20.90 9.52
C TRP A 145 -4.26 21.80 10.49
N LYS A 146 -4.08 23.08 10.16
CA LYS A 146 -3.48 24.05 11.05
C LYS A 146 -4.32 24.22 12.33
N LEU A 147 -5.66 24.27 12.22
CA LEU A 147 -6.54 24.29 13.39
C LEU A 147 -6.32 23.04 14.26
N PHE A 148 -6.30 21.83 13.67
CA PHE A 148 -6.08 20.58 14.40
C PHE A 148 -4.74 20.56 15.15
N SER A 149 -3.70 21.14 14.57
CA SER A 149 -2.35 21.12 15.15
C SER A 149 -2.09 22.25 16.15
N THR A 150 -2.92 23.31 16.16
CA THR A 150 -2.71 24.48 17.04
C THR A 150 -3.73 24.61 18.16
N HIS A 151 -4.98 24.16 17.94
CA HIS A 151 -6.05 24.26 18.94
C HIS A 151 -5.80 23.28 20.10
N GLU A 152 -5.83 23.79 21.33
CA GLU A 152 -5.45 23.03 22.52
C GLU A 152 -6.17 21.67 22.67
N GLN A 153 -7.48 21.65 22.41
CA GLN A 153 -8.30 20.43 22.54
C GLN A 153 -8.13 19.44 21.38
N LEU A 154 -7.73 19.91 20.18
CA LEU A 154 -7.62 19.06 18.98
C LEU A 154 -6.18 18.54 18.77
N LYS A 155 -5.18 19.28 19.27
CA LYS A 155 -3.78 18.99 19.12
C LYS A 155 -3.37 17.57 19.58
N PRO A 156 -3.86 17.00 20.70
CA PRO A 156 -3.52 15.63 21.07
C PRO A 156 -3.89 14.61 20.00
N SER A 157 -5.08 14.77 19.39
CA SER A 157 -5.53 13.88 18.31
C SER A 157 -4.71 14.06 17.04
N SER A 158 -4.31 15.28 16.66
CA SER A 158 -3.45 15.52 15.51
C SER A 158 -2.04 14.90 15.71
N ILE A 159 -1.50 14.95 16.90
CA ILE A 159 -0.25 14.26 17.26
C ILE A 159 -0.42 12.75 17.11
N LYS A 160 -1.52 12.17 17.63
CA LYS A 160 -1.80 10.74 17.48
C LYS A 160 -1.88 10.35 16.01
N ILE A 161 -2.55 11.11 15.16
CA ILE A 161 -2.61 10.87 13.71
C ILE A 161 -1.21 10.81 13.10
N LEU A 162 -0.31 11.74 13.48
CA LEU A 162 1.07 11.77 12.98
C LEU A 162 1.94 10.60 13.47
N THR A 163 1.52 9.86 14.49
CA THR A 163 2.17 8.59 14.87
C THR A 163 1.73 7.42 13.98
N LEU A 164 0.59 7.52 13.32
CA LEU A 164 0.00 6.49 12.47
C LEU A 164 0.39 6.66 11.00
N VAL A 165 0.30 7.91 10.50
CA VAL A 165 0.53 8.25 9.09
C VAL A 165 1.35 9.54 8.98
N SER A 166 1.94 9.79 7.80
CA SER A 166 2.61 11.06 7.52
C SER A 166 1.61 12.23 7.43
N GLN A 167 2.08 13.46 7.60
CA GLN A 167 1.24 14.63 7.37
C GLN A 167 0.66 14.68 5.94
N ILE A 168 1.45 14.24 4.96
CA ILE A 168 1.00 14.17 3.55
C ILE A 168 -0.18 13.20 3.43
N ASP A 169 -0.08 12.03 4.06
CA ASP A 169 -1.17 11.05 4.07
C ASP A 169 -2.40 11.59 4.81
N ALA A 170 -2.22 12.26 5.96
CA ALA A 170 -3.31 12.87 6.69
C ALA A 170 -4.07 13.91 5.85
N LEU A 171 -3.35 14.80 5.16
CA LEU A 171 -3.95 15.79 4.27
C LEU A 171 -4.69 15.14 3.09
N ARG A 172 -4.14 14.05 2.54
CA ARG A 172 -4.77 13.29 1.46
C ARG A 172 -6.06 12.61 1.94
N ILE A 173 -6.05 11.98 3.11
CA ILE A 173 -7.25 11.39 3.72
C ILE A 173 -8.31 12.47 3.97
N MET A 174 -7.92 13.63 4.52
CA MET A 174 -8.86 14.75 4.69
C MET A 174 -9.47 15.19 3.36
N ALA A 175 -8.69 15.24 2.28
CA ALA A 175 -9.19 15.60 0.96
C ALA A 175 -10.23 14.61 0.42
N GLU A 176 -10.09 13.32 0.75
CA GLU A 176 -11.04 12.27 0.39
C GLU A 176 -12.35 12.36 1.19
N GLU A 177 -12.28 12.80 2.47
CA GLU A 177 -13.42 12.82 3.40
C GLU A 177 -14.21 14.15 3.38
N ILE A 178 -13.64 15.23 2.86
CA ILE A 178 -14.29 16.55 2.85
C ILE A 178 -15.23 16.70 1.65
N ASN A 179 -16.51 16.85 1.93
CA ASN A 179 -17.49 17.29 0.95
C ASN A 179 -17.74 18.80 1.10
N LEU A 180 -17.23 19.62 0.18
CA LEU A 180 -17.30 21.09 0.26
C LEU A 180 -18.71 21.66 0.42
N SER A 181 -19.75 20.98 -0.10
CA SER A 181 -21.13 21.44 0.04
C SER A 181 -21.61 21.52 1.50
N GLU A 182 -20.94 20.80 2.39
CA GLU A 182 -21.27 20.71 3.79
C GLU A 182 -20.50 21.72 4.68
N TRP A 183 -19.58 22.49 4.09
CA TRP A 183 -18.72 23.45 4.77
C TRP A 183 -19.01 24.93 4.39
N LYS A 184 -20.10 25.18 3.63
CA LYS A 184 -20.56 26.51 3.22
C LYS A 184 -21.33 27.26 4.31
#